data_b6d0d23163f82e7070b5779d62f83fe6
#
_entry.id   b6d0d23163f82e7070b5779d62f83fe6
#
_cell.length_a   1.000
_cell.length_b   1.000
_cell.length_c   1.000
_cell.angle_alpha   90.00
_cell.angle_beta   90.00
_cell.angle_gamma   90.00
#
_symmetry.space_group_name_H-M   'P 1'
#
loop_
_entity.id
_entity.type
_entity.pdbx_description
1 polymer ?
#
loop_
_entity_poly.entity_id
_entity_poly.type
_entity_poly.pdbx_seq_one_letter_code
_entity_poly.pdbx_strand_id
1 'polypeptide(L)'
;MTSVEIDGKQGPVLRKNLSPFHNSEIIIGNVSEVKDNYDTAICNPPFGAVVRDSDLPFLETIFEKSKDIYLIHNVKNRDFILSYIKDRGTLEREENITLIIPRMYPHHTQDQGKIKCVLFWAKSSL
;
A
#
# COMPACT_ATOMS: atom_id res chain seq x y z
N MET A 1 -15.34 3.75 -2.83
CA MET A 1 -14.01 3.22 -2.40
C MET A 1 -13.98 1.71 -2.58
N THR A 2 -12.92 1.20 -3.11
CA THR A 2 -12.72 -0.25 -3.26
C THR A 2 -11.55 -0.69 -2.40
N SER A 3 -11.77 -1.69 -1.55
CA SER A 3 -10.75 -2.30 -0.71
C SER A 3 -10.46 -3.71 -1.21
N VAL A 4 -9.18 -4.05 -1.32
CA VAL A 4 -8.75 -5.37 -1.81
C VAL A 4 -7.92 -6.06 -0.73
N GLU A 5 -8.28 -7.29 -0.41
CA GLU A 5 -7.59 -8.11 0.59
C GLU A 5 -7.48 -9.54 0.10
N ILE A 6 -6.28 -10.10 0.13
CA ILE A 6 -6.03 -11.47 -0.32
C ILE A 6 -6.39 -12.50 0.75
N ASP A 7 -6.31 -12.12 2.02
CA ASP A 7 -6.65 -13.02 3.13
C ASP A 7 -8.15 -12.99 3.42
N GLY A 8 -8.85 -14.08 3.08
CA GLY A 8 -10.28 -14.20 3.32
C GLY A 8 -10.68 -14.07 4.79
N LYS A 9 -9.77 -14.32 5.73
CA LYS A 9 -10.02 -14.16 7.16
C LYS A 9 -10.24 -12.71 7.56
N GLN A 10 -9.73 -11.76 6.78
CA GLN A 10 -9.90 -10.33 7.02
C GLN A 10 -11.22 -9.78 6.47
N GLY A 11 -11.93 -10.55 5.66
CA GLY A 11 -13.18 -10.12 5.05
C GLY A 11 -14.23 -9.63 6.05
N PRO A 12 -14.55 -10.38 7.12
CA PRO A 12 -15.51 -9.93 8.12
C PRO A 12 -15.11 -8.64 8.83
N VAL A 13 -13.81 -8.45 9.09
CA VAL A 13 -13.27 -7.23 9.72
C VAL A 13 -13.45 -6.04 8.79
N LEU A 14 -13.11 -6.19 7.52
CA LEU A 14 -13.30 -5.14 6.51
C LEU A 14 -14.76 -4.76 6.37
N ARG A 15 -15.66 -5.75 6.30
CA ARG A 15 -17.09 -5.50 6.18
C ARG A 15 -17.63 -4.73 7.38
N LYS A 16 -17.20 -5.09 8.59
CA LYS A 16 -17.57 -4.38 9.81
C LYS A 16 -17.07 -2.95 9.80
N ASN A 17 -15.79 -2.74 9.48
CA ASN A 17 -15.15 -1.42 9.51
C ASN A 17 -15.71 -0.49 8.43
N LEU A 18 -16.09 -1.02 7.28
CA LEU A 18 -16.57 -0.24 6.14
C LEU A 18 -18.10 -0.14 6.07
N SER A 19 -18.83 -0.86 6.94
CA SER A 19 -20.29 -0.87 6.93
C SER A 19 -20.96 0.51 7.04
N PRO A 20 -20.37 1.52 7.74
CA PRO A 20 -20.96 2.87 7.76
C PRO A 20 -20.81 3.64 6.43
N PHE A 21 -20.02 3.14 5.50
CA PHE A 21 -19.71 3.84 4.25
C PHE A 21 -20.48 3.19 3.08
N HIS A 22 -21.44 3.92 2.52
CA HIS A 22 -22.31 3.42 1.44
C HIS A 22 -21.60 3.21 0.11
N ASN A 23 -20.50 3.92 -0.11
CA ASN A 23 -19.74 3.92 -1.37
C ASN A 23 -18.52 3.02 -1.31
N SER A 24 -18.50 2.02 -0.43
CA SER A 24 -17.37 1.09 -0.32
C SER A 24 -17.68 -0.24 -1.01
N GLU A 25 -16.66 -0.79 -1.63
CA GLU A 25 -16.67 -2.12 -2.24
C GLU A 25 -15.50 -2.92 -1.69
N ILE A 26 -15.70 -4.20 -1.42
CA ILE A 26 -14.67 -5.09 -0.90
C ILE A 26 -14.44 -6.21 -1.88
N ILE A 27 -13.17 -6.38 -2.28
CA ILE A 27 -12.73 -7.49 -3.11
C ILE A 27 -11.83 -8.39 -2.27
N ILE A 28 -12.25 -9.63 -2.06
CA ILE A 28 -11.43 -10.63 -1.40
C ILE A 28 -10.73 -11.44 -2.49
N GLY A 29 -9.44 -11.19 -2.67
CA GLY A 29 -8.67 -11.83 -3.73
C GLY A 29 -7.37 -11.09 -4.01
N ASN A 30 -6.77 -11.42 -5.13
CA ASN A 30 -5.53 -10.78 -5.55
C ASN A 30 -5.80 -9.37 -6.10
N VAL A 31 -4.88 -8.46 -5.88
CA VAL A 31 -4.97 -7.09 -6.40
C VAL A 31 -5.14 -7.05 -7.93
N SER A 32 -4.61 -8.04 -8.64
CA SER A 32 -4.77 -8.16 -10.10
C SER A 32 -6.21 -8.35 -10.56
N GLU A 33 -7.12 -8.67 -9.63
CA GLU A 33 -8.56 -8.80 -9.93
C GLU A 33 -9.26 -7.45 -10.01
N VAL A 34 -8.61 -6.35 -9.65
CA VAL A 34 -9.15 -5.00 -9.79
C VAL A 34 -9.21 -4.66 -11.28
N LYS A 35 -10.42 -4.33 -11.76
CA LYS A 35 -10.67 -4.05 -13.18
C LYS A 35 -11.01 -2.60 -13.48
N ASP A 36 -11.53 -1.88 -12.50
CA ASP A 36 -11.95 -0.49 -12.67
C ASP A 36 -10.76 0.47 -12.58
N ASN A 37 -10.94 1.66 -13.12
CA ASN A 37 -10.00 2.75 -12.96
C ASN A 37 -10.45 3.65 -11.81
N TYR A 38 -9.49 4.24 -11.10
CA TYR A 38 -9.74 5.08 -9.93
C TYR A 38 -9.00 6.40 -10.04
N ASP A 39 -9.51 7.42 -9.37
CA ASP A 39 -8.81 8.71 -9.28
C ASP A 39 -7.60 8.61 -8.36
N THR A 40 -7.75 7.90 -7.25
CA THR A 40 -6.70 7.84 -6.20
C THR A 40 -6.56 6.42 -5.66
N ALA A 41 -5.33 5.98 -5.50
CA ALA A 41 -4.99 4.76 -4.78
C ALA A 41 -4.15 5.10 -3.56
N ILE A 42 -4.45 4.43 -2.45
CA ILE A 42 -3.65 4.47 -1.23
C ILE A 42 -3.14 3.05 -1.00
N CYS A 43 -1.84 2.89 -0.95
CA CYS A 43 -1.22 1.58 -0.84
C CYS A 43 -0.19 1.55 0.28
N ASN A 44 -0.31 0.55 1.13
CA ASN A 44 0.62 0.28 2.22
C ASN A 44 1.02 -1.20 2.13
N PRO A 45 1.90 -1.55 1.18
CA PRO A 45 2.31 -2.94 1.00
C PRO A 45 3.13 -3.45 2.17
N PRO A 46 3.35 -4.76 2.29
CA PRO A 46 4.18 -5.33 3.35
C PRO A 46 5.55 -4.68 3.43
N PHE A 47 5.99 -4.31 4.64
CA PHE A 47 7.26 -3.62 4.87
C PHE A 47 8.44 -4.60 4.93
N GLY A 48 8.72 -5.31 3.85
CA GLY A 48 9.94 -6.11 3.75
C GLY A 48 11.17 -5.24 3.53
N ALA A 49 12.34 -5.75 3.89
CA ALA A 49 13.61 -5.08 3.60
C ALA A 49 13.94 -5.09 2.11
N VAL A 50 13.33 -5.99 1.36
CA VAL A 50 13.52 -6.16 -0.08
C VAL A 50 12.16 -6.28 -0.74
N VAL A 51 11.98 -5.61 -1.89
CA VAL A 51 10.78 -5.78 -2.69
C VAL A 51 10.78 -7.19 -3.26
N ARG A 52 9.71 -7.93 -3.03
CA ARG A 52 9.54 -9.29 -3.50
C ARG A 52 8.76 -9.32 -4.81
N ASP A 53 8.92 -10.39 -5.56
CA ASP A 53 8.12 -10.58 -6.77
C ASP A 53 6.60 -10.55 -6.49
N SER A 54 6.20 -11.01 -5.30
CA SER A 54 4.80 -10.95 -4.86
C SER A 54 4.29 -9.52 -4.61
N ASP A 55 5.18 -8.55 -4.42
CA ASP A 55 4.82 -7.15 -4.17
C ASP A 55 4.65 -6.36 -5.47
N LEU A 56 5.28 -6.80 -6.56
CA LEU A 56 5.22 -6.13 -7.85
C LEU A 56 3.81 -6.00 -8.42
N PRO A 57 2.94 -7.02 -8.33
CA PRO A 57 1.56 -6.90 -8.83
C PRO A 57 0.77 -5.76 -8.18
N PHE A 58 1.04 -5.43 -6.92
CA PHE A 58 0.42 -4.28 -6.25
C PHE A 58 0.82 -2.98 -6.94
N LEU A 59 2.13 -2.80 -7.14
CA LEU A 59 2.66 -1.60 -7.79
C LEU A 59 2.15 -1.47 -9.21
N GLU A 60 2.18 -2.56 -9.97
CA GLU A 60 1.68 -2.56 -11.36
C GLU A 60 0.21 -2.18 -11.43
N THR A 61 -0.62 -2.77 -10.58
CA THR A 61 -2.05 -2.52 -10.58
C THR A 61 -2.37 -1.08 -10.22
N ILE A 62 -1.77 -0.53 -9.16
CA ILE A 62 -2.08 0.85 -8.76
C ILE A 62 -1.63 1.86 -9.81
N PHE A 63 -0.52 1.62 -10.50
CA PHE A 63 -0.05 2.53 -11.56
C PHE A 63 -0.83 2.38 -12.87
N GLU A 64 -1.42 1.22 -13.12
CA GLU A 64 -2.27 1.00 -14.28
C GLU A 64 -3.70 1.52 -14.09
N LYS A 65 -4.21 1.47 -12.87
CA LYS A 65 -5.62 1.70 -12.58
C LYS A 65 -5.93 3.01 -11.87
N SER A 66 -4.92 3.75 -11.45
CA SER A 66 -5.13 4.98 -10.67
C SER A 66 -4.32 6.14 -11.22
N LYS A 67 -4.86 7.36 -11.06
CA LYS A 67 -4.17 8.59 -11.49
C LYS A 67 -3.22 9.11 -10.43
N ASP A 68 -3.71 9.30 -9.21
CA ASP A 68 -2.92 9.73 -8.07
C ASP A 68 -2.65 8.56 -7.15
N ILE A 69 -1.40 8.40 -6.74
CA ILE A 69 -0.95 7.26 -5.96
C ILE A 69 -0.23 7.76 -4.71
N TYR A 70 -0.71 7.31 -3.55
CA TYR A 70 -0.08 7.53 -2.26
C TYR A 70 0.45 6.18 -1.78
N LEU A 71 1.76 6.07 -1.71
CA LEU A 71 2.44 4.82 -1.39
C LEU A 71 3.36 5.03 -0.20
N ILE A 72 3.21 4.18 0.82
CA ILE A 72 4.14 4.12 1.95
C ILE A 72 4.97 2.87 1.82
N HIS A 73 6.28 3.01 1.91
CA HIS A 73 7.18 1.86 1.82
C HIS A 73 8.39 2.03 2.73
N ASN A 74 9.06 0.92 3.05
CA ASN A 74 10.27 0.94 3.84
C ASN A 74 11.35 1.77 3.13
N VAL A 75 12.08 2.61 3.91
CA VAL A 75 13.14 3.46 3.38
C VAL A 75 14.23 2.69 2.63
N LYS A 76 14.45 1.44 2.99
CA LYS A 76 15.44 0.58 2.32
C LYS A 76 15.12 0.32 0.85
N ASN A 77 13.85 0.44 0.47
CA ASN A 77 13.40 0.25 -0.91
C ASN A 77 13.18 1.56 -1.65
N ARG A 78 13.60 2.69 -1.07
CA ARG A 78 13.38 4.01 -1.64
C ARG A 78 13.87 4.14 -3.08
N ASP A 79 15.09 3.71 -3.35
CA ASP A 79 15.67 3.85 -4.68
C ASP A 79 14.94 3.02 -5.72
N PHE A 80 14.52 1.82 -5.36
CA PHE A 80 13.71 0.98 -6.22
C PHE A 80 12.36 1.65 -6.54
N ILE A 81 11.68 2.17 -5.52
CA ILE A 81 10.37 2.82 -5.69
C ILE A 81 10.50 4.09 -6.56
N LEU A 82 11.53 4.89 -6.33
CA LEU A 82 11.77 6.09 -7.15
C LEU A 82 11.98 5.74 -8.61
N SER A 83 12.77 4.71 -8.88
CA SER A 83 12.99 4.20 -10.24
C SER A 83 11.70 3.72 -10.89
N TYR A 84 10.89 3.00 -10.11
CA TYR A 84 9.60 2.50 -10.56
C TYR A 84 8.65 3.63 -10.94
N ILE A 85 8.56 4.66 -10.10
CA ILE A 85 7.72 5.84 -10.33
C ILE A 85 8.18 6.56 -11.60
N LYS A 86 9.47 6.76 -11.75
CA LYS A 86 10.05 7.48 -12.90
C LYS A 86 9.68 6.83 -14.23
N ASP A 87 9.64 5.50 -14.27
CA ASP A 87 9.32 4.77 -15.49
C ASP A 87 7.82 4.79 -15.82
N ARG A 88 6.95 5.06 -14.83
CA ARG A 88 5.50 4.92 -14.98
C ARG A 88 4.70 6.19 -14.73
N GLY A 89 5.37 7.27 -14.36
CA GLY A 89 4.69 8.52 -14.06
C GLY A 89 5.63 9.57 -13.53
N THR A 90 5.13 10.40 -12.62
CA THR A 90 5.87 11.53 -12.07
C THR A 90 5.77 11.53 -10.55
N LEU A 91 6.88 11.72 -9.86
CA LEU A 91 6.89 11.93 -8.42
C LEU A 91 6.49 13.39 -8.12
N GLU A 92 5.42 13.57 -7.34
CA GLU A 92 4.95 14.88 -6.93
C GLU A 92 5.52 15.30 -5.57
N ARG A 93 5.63 14.34 -4.64
CA ARG A 93 6.10 14.63 -3.29
C ARG A 93 6.68 13.37 -2.65
N GLU A 94 7.65 13.58 -1.75
CA GLU A 94 8.27 12.53 -0.97
C GLU A 94 8.47 13.05 0.46
N GLU A 95 8.08 12.24 1.45
CA GLU A 95 8.28 12.58 2.85
C GLU A 95 8.81 11.38 3.63
N ASN A 96 9.79 11.63 4.49
CA ASN A 96 10.27 10.63 5.44
C ASN A 96 9.32 10.58 6.63
N ILE A 97 8.91 9.38 7.01
CA ILE A 97 8.05 9.15 8.16
C ILE A 97 8.61 8.00 9.00
N THR A 98 8.28 8.01 10.28
CA THR A 98 8.62 6.92 11.18
C THR A 98 7.34 6.32 11.70
N LEU A 99 7.15 5.02 11.44
CA LEU A 99 6.02 4.27 11.99
C LEU A 99 6.45 3.63 13.30
N ILE A 100 5.60 3.79 14.32
CA ILE A 100 5.81 3.17 15.62
C ILE A 100 4.87 1.98 15.71
N ILE A 101 5.46 0.78 15.85
CA ILE A 101 4.70 -0.45 15.93
C ILE A 101 4.69 -0.88 17.40
N PRO A 102 3.51 -0.96 18.05
CA PRO A 102 3.41 -1.40 19.44
C PRO A 102 3.91 -2.84 19.57
N ARG A 103 4.43 -3.15 20.77
CA ARG A 103 4.77 -4.52 21.13
C ARG A 103 3.51 -5.39 21.09
N MET A 104 3.51 -6.41 20.26
CA MET A 104 2.36 -7.29 20.08
C MET A 104 2.50 -8.65 20.74
N TYR A 105 3.74 -9.06 21.06
CA TYR A 105 4.02 -10.40 21.59
C TYR A 105 4.83 -10.32 22.88
N PRO A 106 4.55 -11.19 23.87
CA PRO A 106 5.28 -11.16 25.16
C PRO A 106 6.78 -11.39 25.04
N HIS A 107 7.23 -12.09 24.00
CA HIS A 107 8.65 -12.37 23.78
C HIS A 107 9.43 -11.20 23.16
N HIS A 108 8.77 -10.15 22.77
CA HIS A 108 9.46 -8.95 22.29
C HIS A 108 10.18 -8.28 23.45
N THR A 109 11.45 -7.97 23.26
CA THR A 109 12.26 -7.31 24.28
C THR A 109 12.03 -5.79 24.35
N GLN A 110 11.47 -5.21 23.29
CA GLN A 110 11.17 -3.79 23.20
C GLN A 110 9.66 -3.58 23.27
N ASP A 111 9.25 -2.51 23.95
CA ASP A 111 7.83 -2.16 24.05
C ASP A 111 7.23 -1.74 22.72
N GLN A 112 8.05 -1.19 21.84
CA GLN A 112 7.62 -0.78 20.50
C GLN A 112 8.80 -0.84 19.54
N GLY A 113 8.49 -1.16 18.28
CA GLY A 113 9.43 -1.10 17.17
C GLY A 113 9.27 0.20 16.40
N LYS A 114 10.32 0.64 15.73
CA LYS A 114 10.30 1.79 14.83
C LYS A 114 10.71 1.36 13.44
N ILE A 115 9.92 1.76 12.45
CA ILE A 115 10.22 1.51 11.04
C ILE A 115 10.32 2.84 10.33
N LYS A 116 11.46 3.07 9.70
CA LYS A 116 11.66 4.26 8.87
C LYS A 116 11.07 3.99 7.49
N CYS A 117 10.14 4.83 7.09
CA CYS A 117 9.42 4.70 5.84
C CYS A 117 9.49 6.00 5.04
N VAL A 118 9.09 5.89 3.78
CA VAL A 118 8.92 7.05 2.91
C VAL A 118 7.49 7.03 2.38
N LEU A 119 6.84 8.17 2.46
CA LEU A 119 5.56 8.41 1.81
C LEU A 119 5.83 9.04 0.45
N PHE A 120 5.36 8.40 -0.61
CA PHE A 120 5.44 8.90 -1.96
C PHE A 120 4.06 9.32 -2.44
N TRP A 121 3.97 10.51 -3.03
CA TRP A 121 2.83 10.88 -3.84
C TRP A 121 3.29 10.97 -5.28
N ALA A 122 2.69 10.16 -6.12
CA ALA A 122 3.03 10.08 -7.53
C ALA A 122 1.77 10.22 -8.40
N LYS A 123 1.96 10.66 -9.62
CA LYS A 123 0.93 10.63 -10.66
C LYS A 123 1.34 9.62 -11.70
N SER A 124 0.44 8.70 -12.03
CA SER A 124 0.67 7.77 -13.12
C SER A 124 0.56 8.48 -14.46
N SER A 125 1.02 7.82 -15.52
CA SER A 125 0.90 8.35 -16.89
C SER A 125 -0.46 8.09 -17.53
N LEU A 126 -1.44 7.74 -16.74
CA LEU A 126 -2.83 7.60 -17.20
C LEU A 126 -3.42 8.93 -17.70
#